data_12c33a96fcdbbd8d52b985523d0e2da8
#
_entry.id   12c33a96fcdbbd8d52b985523d0e2da8
#
_cell.length_a   1.000
_cell.length_b   1.000
_cell.length_c   1.000
_cell.angle_alpha   90.00
_cell.angle_beta   90.00
_cell.angle_gamma   90.00
#
_symmetry.space_group_name_H-M   'P 1'
#
loop_
_entity.id
_entity.type
_entity.pdbx_description
1 polymer ?
#
loop_
_entity_poly.entity_id
_entity_poly.type
_entity_poly.pdbx_seq_one_letter_code
_entity_poly.pdbx_strand_id
1 'polypeptide(L)'
;MQTILTAERLWDGARLIDHPVVAIEDGRIASISTRMAGDLPGAANILDFSGATLAPAFFDVHIHGAKGHDAMEATPEALGTMSSFLASHGTGNFLATTVTAPLDATLRALAGLAKLLAEPPVPGQARPIGIHLEGPFLSHAKRGVQPAEYLLAPSTATFDRLFEAAEGHVRLMTIAPELPGAPELVAHARSRGVRTSVGHSMATAAETQAAIRAGAINATHTFNAMRPLDHREPGILGTALTCDSLYAEMICDGIHTAPEMVKLWWRAKGPERAILVTDAMSAAGMPDGEYMLGGFAVQVAGGRAMAGGVLAGSVLTLDRALKNFMEFTGAPLEQALRLLTVNPASMTGLSDQVGSVAVGRVASLVAVDAAGKLVGSVVNGLAVTASR
;
A
#
# COMPACT_ATOMS: atom_id res chain seq x y z
N MET A 1 -6.72 -25.74 15.97
CA MET A 1 -5.36 -26.35 15.93
C MET A 1 -4.37 -25.24 16.21
N GLN A 2 -3.48 -25.44 17.19
CA GLN A 2 -2.50 -24.42 17.57
C GLN A 2 -1.29 -24.47 16.63
N THR A 3 -0.86 -23.31 16.13
CA THR A 3 0.39 -23.13 15.38
C THR A 3 1.34 -22.25 16.18
N ILE A 4 2.61 -22.65 16.27
CA ILE A 4 3.66 -21.89 16.96
C ILE A 4 4.63 -21.36 15.91
N LEU A 5 4.92 -20.07 15.95
CA LEU A 5 6.00 -19.46 15.18
C LEU A 5 7.19 -19.21 16.10
N THR A 6 8.38 -19.60 15.66
CA THR A 6 9.66 -19.27 16.30
C THR A 6 10.56 -18.55 15.30
N ALA A 7 11.41 -17.67 15.77
CA ALA A 7 12.37 -16.93 14.96
C ALA A 7 13.55 -16.45 15.82
N GLU A 8 14.55 -15.83 15.19
CA GLU A 8 15.61 -15.17 15.92
C GLU A 8 15.11 -13.90 16.62
N ARG A 9 14.28 -13.11 15.91
CA ARG A 9 13.70 -11.87 16.45
C ARG A 9 12.25 -11.67 16.01
N LEU A 10 11.53 -10.85 16.74
CA LEU A 10 10.23 -10.30 16.37
C LEU A 10 10.29 -8.77 16.51
N TRP A 11 10.05 -8.08 15.42
CA TRP A 11 9.69 -6.66 15.46
C TRP A 11 8.16 -6.56 15.52
N ASP A 12 7.62 -6.14 16.66
CA ASP A 12 6.17 -6.14 16.90
C ASP A 12 5.46 -4.90 16.33
N GLY A 13 6.20 -3.99 15.71
CA GLY A 13 5.75 -2.69 15.21
C GLY A 13 6.25 -1.51 16.05
N ALA A 14 6.83 -1.77 17.22
CA ALA A 14 7.37 -0.76 18.13
C ALA A 14 8.75 -1.13 18.68
N ARG A 15 9.00 -2.42 18.95
CA ARG A 15 10.21 -2.92 19.58
C ARG A 15 10.63 -4.27 19.02
N LEU A 16 11.89 -4.61 19.18
CA LEU A 16 12.45 -5.92 18.92
C LEU A 16 12.34 -6.82 20.16
N ILE A 17 11.97 -8.08 19.94
CA ILE A 17 11.89 -9.13 20.95
C ILE A 17 12.78 -10.26 20.45
N ASP A 18 13.76 -10.67 21.25
CA ASP A 18 14.66 -11.76 20.92
C ASP A 18 14.01 -13.12 21.22
N HIS A 19 14.30 -14.10 20.37
CA HIS A 19 13.84 -15.48 20.47
C HIS A 19 12.33 -15.62 20.77
N PRO A 20 11.45 -15.01 19.93
CA PRO A 20 10.02 -15.02 20.16
C PRO A 20 9.43 -16.41 19.99
N VAL A 21 8.36 -16.66 20.75
CA VAL A 21 7.41 -17.75 20.55
C VAL A 21 6.04 -17.14 20.41
N VAL A 22 5.47 -17.18 19.20
CA VAL A 22 4.15 -16.63 18.90
C VAL A 22 3.18 -17.79 18.70
N ALA A 23 2.21 -17.92 19.59
CA ALA A 23 1.15 -18.92 19.47
C ALA A 23 -0.04 -18.35 18.69
N ILE A 24 -0.54 -19.14 17.75
CA ILE A 24 -1.72 -18.81 16.93
C ILE A 24 -2.80 -19.85 17.19
N GLU A 25 -4.00 -19.38 17.51
CA GLU A 25 -5.21 -20.18 17.68
C GLU A 25 -6.35 -19.52 16.91
N ASP A 26 -7.11 -20.29 16.17
CA ASP A 26 -8.27 -19.83 15.40
C ASP A 26 -7.98 -18.58 14.53
N GLY A 27 -6.78 -18.58 13.91
CA GLY A 27 -6.33 -17.50 13.05
C GLY A 27 -5.92 -16.21 13.77
N ARG A 28 -5.84 -16.23 15.11
CA ARG A 28 -5.46 -15.07 15.93
C ARG A 28 -4.21 -15.35 16.75
N ILE A 29 -3.48 -14.31 17.10
CA ILE A 29 -2.36 -14.36 18.02
C ILE A 29 -2.89 -14.59 19.42
N ALA A 30 -2.67 -15.79 19.96
CA ALA A 30 -3.11 -16.19 21.30
C ALA A 30 -2.12 -15.73 22.39
N SER A 31 -0.80 -15.83 22.11
CA SER A 31 0.22 -15.37 23.03
C SER A 31 1.51 -15.00 22.30
N ILE A 32 2.30 -14.15 22.95
CA ILE A 32 3.67 -13.78 22.55
C ILE A 32 4.53 -13.93 23.80
N SER A 33 5.53 -14.80 23.71
CA SER A 33 6.52 -15.03 24.79
C SER A 33 7.93 -15.12 24.21
N THR A 34 8.93 -15.26 25.05
CA THR A 34 10.32 -15.49 24.65
C THR A 34 10.74 -16.90 25.01
N ARG A 35 11.56 -17.51 24.17
CA ARG A 35 12.09 -18.86 24.41
C ARG A 35 13.29 -18.78 25.33
N MET A 36 13.20 -19.46 26.48
CA MET A 36 14.38 -19.92 27.20
C MET A 36 14.77 -21.32 26.64
N ALA A 37 16.05 -21.66 26.56
CA ALA A 37 16.52 -22.84 25.89
C ALA A 37 15.81 -24.11 26.45
N GLY A 38 14.99 -24.76 25.61
CA GLY A 38 14.33 -26.02 25.92
C GLY A 38 12.80 -26.07 25.80
N ASP A 39 12.11 -24.93 25.86
CA ASP A 39 10.65 -24.91 25.99
C ASP A 39 9.92 -24.64 24.67
N LEU A 40 9.55 -25.70 23.96
CA LEU A 40 8.48 -25.61 22.92
C LEU A 40 7.30 -26.49 23.37
N PRO A 41 6.06 -26.03 23.21
CA PRO A 41 4.88 -26.84 23.53
C PRO A 41 4.83 -28.09 22.68
N GLY A 42 4.70 -29.27 23.33
CA GLY A 42 4.88 -30.58 22.73
C GLY A 42 3.80 -31.08 21.77
N ALA A 43 2.83 -30.28 21.35
CA ALA A 43 1.67 -30.73 20.56
C ALA A 43 1.22 -29.79 19.47
N ALA A 44 2.03 -28.81 19.08
CA ALA A 44 1.66 -27.77 18.11
C ALA A 44 2.33 -27.98 16.75
N ASN A 45 1.70 -27.49 15.68
CA ASN A 45 2.38 -27.29 14.39
C ASN A 45 3.40 -26.16 14.57
N ILE A 46 4.70 -26.47 14.45
CA ILE A 46 5.77 -25.51 14.65
C ILE A 46 6.30 -25.05 13.29
N LEU A 47 6.28 -23.75 13.06
CA LEU A 47 6.93 -23.09 11.94
C LEU A 47 8.15 -22.34 12.47
N ASP A 48 9.33 -22.90 12.23
CA ASP A 48 10.60 -22.31 12.67
C ASP A 48 11.22 -21.46 11.57
N PHE A 49 11.39 -20.17 11.85
CA PHE A 49 12.04 -19.19 10.99
C PHE A 49 13.40 -18.78 11.57
N SER A 50 14.21 -19.77 11.94
CA SER A 50 15.57 -19.55 12.47
C SER A 50 16.39 -18.63 11.57
N GLY A 51 17.09 -17.65 12.16
CA GLY A 51 17.88 -16.64 11.44
C GLY A 51 17.05 -15.53 10.79
N ALA A 52 15.71 -15.53 10.92
CA ALA A 52 14.84 -14.49 10.41
C ALA A 52 14.27 -13.60 11.53
N THR A 53 13.78 -12.44 11.13
CA THR A 53 12.96 -11.54 11.94
C THR A 53 11.50 -11.67 11.54
N LEU A 54 10.63 -12.03 12.50
CA LEU A 54 9.18 -11.91 12.33
C LEU A 54 8.78 -10.43 12.38
N ALA A 55 7.79 -10.06 11.58
CA ALA A 55 7.21 -8.72 11.58
C ALA A 55 5.72 -8.80 11.22
N PRO A 56 4.93 -7.72 11.45
CA PRO A 56 3.58 -7.64 10.88
C PRO A 56 3.62 -7.86 9.38
N ALA A 57 2.64 -8.55 8.80
CA ALA A 57 2.51 -8.65 7.36
C ALA A 57 2.39 -7.25 6.71
N PHE A 58 2.88 -7.10 5.51
CA PHE A 58 2.91 -5.83 4.79
C PHE A 58 1.50 -5.31 4.48
N PHE A 59 1.37 -4.01 4.42
CA PHE A 59 0.13 -3.32 4.05
C PHE A 59 0.37 -2.40 2.86
N ASP A 60 -0.18 -2.78 1.70
CA ASP A 60 -0.12 -1.99 0.47
C ASP A 60 -1.31 -1.04 0.36
N VAL A 61 -1.06 0.25 0.42
CA VAL A 61 -2.13 1.26 0.35
C VAL A 61 -2.39 1.77 -1.07
N HIS A 62 -1.61 1.28 -2.06
CA HIS A 62 -1.73 1.70 -3.45
C HIS A 62 -1.40 0.53 -4.39
N ILE A 63 -2.43 -0.17 -4.84
CA ILE A 63 -2.33 -1.30 -5.78
C ILE A 63 -3.58 -1.43 -6.62
N HIS A 64 -3.43 -1.47 -7.96
CA HIS A 64 -4.50 -1.62 -8.94
C HIS A 64 -4.79 -3.07 -9.31
N GLY A 65 -3.76 -3.90 -9.37
CA GLY A 65 -3.96 -5.26 -9.85
C GLY A 65 -2.75 -6.18 -9.68
N ALA A 66 -2.95 -7.46 -9.95
CA ALA A 66 -1.91 -8.49 -10.03
C ALA A 66 -2.45 -9.75 -10.74
N LYS A 67 -1.55 -10.58 -11.27
CA LYS A 67 -1.88 -11.90 -11.84
C LYS A 67 -2.93 -11.88 -12.94
N GLY A 68 -2.91 -10.86 -13.78
CA GLY A 68 -3.84 -10.70 -14.90
C GLY A 68 -5.17 -10.03 -14.54
N HIS A 69 -5.38 -9.67 -13.27
CA HIS A 69 -6.61 -9.08 -12.77
C HIS A 69 -6.43 -7.65 -12.27
N ASP A 70 -7.49 -6.87 -12.35
CA ASP A 70 -7.58 -5.48 -11.90
C ASP A 70 -8.66 -5.33 -10.82
N ALA A 71 -8.42 -4.50 -9.83
CA ALA A 71 -9.38 -4.23 -8.76
C ALA A 71 -10.72 -3.67 -9.28
N MET A 72 -10.70 -2.97 -10.42
CA MET A 72 -11.90 -2.45 -11.07
C MET A 72 -12.82 -3.54 -11.66
N GLU A 73 -12.35 -4.79 -11.81
CA GLU A 73 -13.21 -5.93 -12.15
C GLU A 73 -14.22 -6.21 -11.05
N ALA A 74 -13.84 -5.98 -9.79
CA ALA A 74 -14.68 -6.10 -8.60
C ALA A 74 -15.42 -7.47 -8.51
N THR A 75 -14.73 -8.57 -8.88
CA THR A 75 -15.25 -9.93 -8.83
C THR A 75 -14.53 -10.77 -7.78
N PRO A 76 -15.19 -11.81 -7.21
CA PRO A 76 -14.53 -12.73 -6.27
C PRO A 76 -13.28 -13.40 -6.86
N GLU A 77 -13.31 -13.75 -8.15
CA GLU A 77 -12.18 -14.38 -8.84
C GLU A 77 -10.98 -13.44 -8.93
N ALA A 78 -11.19 -12.23 -9.43
CA ALA A 78 -10.12 -11.23 -9.56
C ALA A 78 -9.48 -10.92 -8.20
N LEU A 79 -10.30 -10.59 -7.20
CA LEU A 79 -9.81 -10.22 -5.89
C LEU A 79 -9.15 -11.40 -5.16
N GLY A 80 -9.69 -12.63 -5.29
CA GLY A 80 -9.11 -13.84 -4.72
C GLY A 80 -7.76 -14.20 -5.33
N THR A 81 -7.61 -14.07 -6.66
CA THR A 81 -6.35 -14.30 -7.37
C THR A 81 -5.29 -13.28 -6.95
N MET A 82 -5.63 -11.98 -6.93
CA MET A 82 -4.78 -10.92 -6.42
C MET A 82 -4.35 -11.20 -4.97
N SER A 83 -5.32 -11.50 -4.09
CA SER A 83 -5.11 -11.75 -2.67
C SER A 83 -4.16 -12.93 -2.41
N SER A 84 -4.27 -14.00 -3.18
CA SER A 84 -3.37 -15.16 -3.07
C SER A 84 -1.95 -14.82 -3.49
N PHE A 85 -1.79 -14.10 -4.60
CA PHE A 85 -0.49 -13.64 -5.06
C PHE A 85 0.17 -12.69 -4.05
N LEU A 86 -0.55 -11.70 -3.58
CA LEU A 86 -0.06 -10.73 -2.60
C LEU A 86 0.40 -11.40 -1.30
N ALA A 87 -0.36 -12.39 -0.80
CA ALA A 87 0.02 -13.16 0.38
C ALA A 87 1.34 -13.91 0.20
N SER A 88 1.62 -14.45 -1.01
CA SER A 88 2.89 -15.14 -1.30
C SER A 88 4.09 -14.18 -1.36
N HIS A 89 3.86 -12.88 -1.42
CA HIS A 89 4.84 -11.80 -1.33
C HIS A 89 4.79 -11.04 0.00
N GLY A 90 4.19 -11.64 1.05
CA GLY A 90 4.18 -11.11 2.40
C GLY A 90 3.17 -9.98 2.66
N THR A 91 2.37 -9.59 1.67
CA THR A 91 1.29 -8.63 1.87
C THR A 91 0.13 -9.31 2.58
N GLY A 92 -0.21 -8.83 3.76
CA GLY A 92 -1.35 -9.33 4.53
C GLY A 92 -2.63 -8.53 4.30
N ASN A 93 -2.46 -7.25 3.98
CA ASN A 93 -3.58 -6.33 3.77
C ASN A 93 -3.29 -5.36 2.62
N PHE A 94 -4.34 -4.86 1.97
CA PHE A 94 -4.19 -3.85 0.92
C PHE A 94 -5.44 -2.97 0.79
N LEU A 95 -5.29 -1.81 0.14
CA LEU A 95 -6.40 -1.01 -0.36
C LEU A 95 -6.56 -1.31 -1.86
N ALA A 96 -7.74 -1.78 -2.25
CA ALA A 96 -8.08 -1.94 -3.66
C ALA A 96 -8.16 -0.55 -4.30
N THR A 97 -7.24 -0.25 -5.24
CA THR A 97 -7.10 1.08 -5.82
C THR A 97 -7.85 1.17 -7.14
N THR A 98 -8.74 2.15 -7.26
CA THR A 98 -9.42 2.44 -8.53
C THR A 98 -8.51 3.26 -9.44
N VAL A 99 -8.78 3.21 -10.74
CA VAL A 99 -8.21 4.11 -11.74
C VAL A 99 -9.32 4.98 -12.33
N THR A 100 -8.99 6.16 -12.86
CA THR A 100 -9.97 7.03 -13.53
C THR A 100 -10.66 6.29 -14.69
N ALA A 101 -11.98 6.26 -14.66
CA ALA A 101 -12.84 5.59 -15.63
C ALA A 101 -14.16 6.37 -15.79
N PRO A 102 -15.04 6.01 -16.75
CA PRO A 102 -16.40 6.55 -16.78
C PRO A 102 -17.06 6.43 -15.41
N LEU A 103 -17.71 7.50 -14.93
CA LEU A 103 -18.26 7.57 -13.58
C LEU A 103 -19.16 6.37 -13.24
N ASP A 104 -20.03 5.94 -14.17
CA ASP A 104 -20.88 4.79 -13.94
C ASP A 104 -20.11 3.46 -13.84
N ALA A 105 -18.99 3.33 -14.54
CA ALA A 105 -18.11 2.16 -14.40
C ALA A 105 -17.43 2.16 -13.01
N THR A 106 -16.93 3.32 -12.57
CA THR A 106 -16.36 3.49 -11.24
C THR A 106 -17.39 3.18 -10.14
N LEU A 107 -18.61 3.69 -10.25
CA LEU A 107 -19.69 3.40 -9.28
C LEU A 107 -20.01 1.90 -9.21
N ARG A 108 -20.05 1.21 -10.36
CA ARG A 108 -20.25 -0.26 -10.38
C ARG A 108 -19.10 -1.03 -9.72
N ALA A 109 -17.85 -0.64 -10.02
CA ALA A 109 -16.67 -1.25 -9.39
C ALA A 109 -16.67 -1.05 -7.87
N LEU A 110 -16.97 0.17 -7.40
CA LEU A 110 -17.07 0.48 -5.98
C LEU A 110 -18.14 -0.35 -5.26
N ALA A 111 -19.33 -0.48 -5.86
CA ALA A 111 -20.40 -1.31 -5.29
C ALA A 111 -20.06 -2.80 -5.27
N GLY A 112 -19.31 -3.28 -6.26
CA GLY A 112 -18.78 -4.65 -6.27
C GLY A 112 -17.73 -4.87 -5.20
N LEU A 113 -16.74 -3.96 -5.10
CA LEU A 113 -15.70 -4.01 -4.08
C LEU A 113 -16.29 -3.93 -2.65
N ALA A 114 -17.29 -3.07 -2.42
CA ALA A 114 -17.95 -2.96 -1.11
C ALA A 114 -18.50 -4.31 -0.63
N LYS A 115 -19.18 -5.05 -1.50
CA LYS A 115 -19.69 -6.39 -1.19
C LYS A 115 -18.58 -7.37 -0.85
N LEU A 116 -17.46 -7.35 -1.59
CA LEU A 116 -16.33 -8.24 -1.36
C LEU A 116 -15.56 -7.90 -0.06
N LEU A 117 -15.50 -6.61 0.29
CA LEU A 117 -14.90 -6.15 1.55
C LEU A 117 -15.71 -6.55 2.79
N ALA A 118 -17.02 -6.75 2.64
CA ALA A 118 -17.91 -7.21 3.71
C ALA A 118 -17.76 -8.72 4.02
N GLU A 119 -17.18 -9.49 3.08
CA GLU A 119 -16.97 -10.93 3.28
C GLU A 119 -15.89 -11.22 4.35
N PRO A 120 -16.01 -12.34 5.07
CA PRO A 120 -15.00 -12.73 6.04
C PRO A 120 -13.63 -12.97 5.38
N PRO A 121 -12.51 -12.75 6.10
CA PRO A 121 -11.18 -12.98 5.57
C PRO A 121 -10.96 -14.47 5.23
N VAL A 122 -10.31 -14.73 4.10
CA VAL A 122 -9.94 -16.08 3.67
C VAL A 122 -8.54 -16.40 4.23
N PRO A 123 -8.36 -17.52 4.96
CA PRO A 123 -7.05 -17.93 5.44
C PRO A 123 -6.05 -18.12 4.29
N GLY A 124 -4.83 -17.59 4.45
CA GLY A 124 -3.77 -17.67 3.44
C GLY A 124 -3.88 -16.67 2.28
N GLN A 125 -4.88 -15.79 2.30
CA GLN A 125 -5.03 -14.72 1.31
C GLN A 125 -4.87 -13.34 1.95
N ALA A 126 -4.25 -12.39 1.24
CA ALA A 126 -4.21 -11.00 1.64
C ALA A 126 -5.64 -10.42 1.69
N ARG A 127 -5.91 -9.60 2.69
CA ARG A 127 -7.25 -9.03 2.86
C ARG A 127 -7.33 -7.62 2.28
N PRO A 128 -8.26 -7.32 1.37
CA PRO A 128 -8.63 -5.94 1.09
C PRO A 128 -9.34 -5.37 2.33
N ILE A 129 -8.87 -4.23 2.84
CA ILE A 129 -9.42 -3.60 4.07
C ILE A 129 -9.95 -2.20 3.82
N GLY A 130 -10.09 -1.83 2.57
CA GLY A 130 -10.66 -0.58 2.11
C GLY A 130 -10.35 -0.33 0.65
N ILE A 131 -10.78 0.84 0.21
CA ILE A 131 -10.63 1.31 -1.17
C ILE A 131 -9.79 2.59 -1.17
N HIS A 132 -8.88 2.69 -2.13
CA HIS A 132 -8.19 3.91 -2.50
C HIS A 132 -8.78 4.44 -3.82
N LEU A 133 -9.28 5.66 -3.82
CA LEU A 133 -9.72 6.36 -5.04
C LEU A 133 -8.52 7.09 -5.65
N GLU A 134 -7.92 6.55 -6.71
CA GLU A 134 -6.94 7.27 -7.50
C GLU A 134 -7.62 7.90 -8.72
N GLY A 135 -8.03 9.15 -8.55
CA GLY A 135 -8.93 9.85 -9.45
C GLY A 135 -10.39 9.79 -8.97
N PRO A 136 -11.28 10.49 -9.66
CA PRO A 136 -11.12 11.24 -10.91
C PRO A 136 -10.62 12.69 -10.75
N PHE A 137 -10.29 13.16 -9.56
CA PHE A 137 -9.98 14.56 -9.25
C PHE A 137 -8.49 14.89 -9.45
N LEU A 138 -7.96 14.61 -10.64
CA LEU A 138 -6.55 14.71 -10.99
C LEU A 138 -6.30 15.83 -12.02
N SER A 139 -5.07 16.35 -12.03
CA SER A 139 -4.64 17.37 -12.98
C SER A 139 -4.50 16.82 -14.40
N HIS A 140 -5.12 17.46 -15.39
CA HIS A 140 -4.92 17.12 -16.80
C HIS A 140 -3.43 17.10 -17.20
N ALA A 141 -2.67 18.07 -16.68
CA ALA A 141 -1.24 18.22 -17.01
C ALA A 141 -0.37 17.12 -16.39
N LYS A 142 -0.85 16.46 -15.33
CA LYS A 142 -0.12 15.43 -14.57
C LYS A 142 -0.94 14.15 -14.40
N ARG A 143 -1.88 13.89 -15.31
CA ARG A 143 -2.72 12.71 -15.25
C ARG A 143 -1.96 11.37 -15.43
N GLY A 144 -0.71 11.41 -15.91
CA GLY A 144 -0.02 10.20 -16.30
C GLY A 144 -0.77 9.49 -17.43
N VAL A 145 -1.09 8.22 -17.24
CA VAL A 145 -1.87 7.39 -18.17
C VAL A 145 -3.38 7.46 -17.93
N GLN A 146 -3.83 8.15 -16.88
CA GLN A 146 -5.25 8.28 -16.55
C GLN A 146 -6.03 8.94 -17.72
N PRO A 147 -7.17 8.37 -18.19
CA PRO A 147 -7.91 8.89 -19.34
C PRO A 147 -8.44 10.31 -19.07
N ALA A 148 -8.02 11.24 -19.93
CA ALA A 148 -8.31 12.69 -19.75
C ALA A 148 -9.80 13.02 -19.76
N GLU A 149 -10.57 12.28 -20.59
CA GLU A 149 -12.00 12.47 -20.79
C GLU A 149 -12.85 12.10 -19.58
N TYR A 150 -12.29 11.37 -18.61
CA TYR A 150 -13.00 10.93 -17.40
C TYR A 150 -12.54 11.66 -16.15
N LEU A 151 -11.57 12.58 -16.27
CA LEU A 151 -11.19 13.44 -15.16
C LEU A 151 -12.33 14.41 -14.82
N LEU A 152 -12.57 14.61 -13.55
CA LEU A 152 -13.65 15.46 -13.06
C LEU A 152 -13.09 16.58 -12.18
N ALA A 153 -13.78 17.70 -12.16
CA ALA A 153 -13.50 18.75 -11.18
C ALA A 153 -13.88 18.27 -9.77
N PRO A 154 -13.12 18.65 -8.72
CA PRO A 154 -13.46 18.39 -7.34
C PRO A 154 -14.88 18.80 -7.01
N SER A 155 -15.67 17.88 -6.48
CA SER A 155 -17.08 18.08 -6.14
C SER A 155 -17.46 17.20 -4.97
N THR A 156 -17.97 17.77 -3.89
CA THR A 156 -18.49 17.03 -2.73
C THR A 156 -19.64 16.12 -3.12
N ALA A 157 -20.53 16.57 -4.01
CA ALA A 157 -21.65 15.76 -4.50
C ALA A 157 -21.17 14.54 -5.31
N THR A 158 -20.14 14.69 -6.14
CA THR A 158 -19.55 13.55 -6.88
C THR A 158 -18.85 12.59 -5.91
N PHE A 159 -18.10 13.14 -4.96
CA PHE A 159 -17.44 12.34 -3.92
C PHE A 159 -18.46 11.55 -3.09
N ASP A 160 -19.56 12.17 -2.66
CA ASP A 160 -20.59 11.48 -1.88
C ASP A 160 -21.20 10.31 -2.66
N ARG A 161 -21.44 10.46 -3.97
CA ARG A 161 -21.89 9.34 -4.81
C ARG A 161 -20.88 8.20 -4.86
N LEU A 162 -19.57 8.49 -4.96
CA LEU A 162 -18.50 7.47 -4.94
C LEU A 162 -18.42 6.81 -3.56
N PHE A 163 -18.49 7.60 -2.48
CA PHE A 163 -18.42 7.10 -1.11
C PHE A 163 -19.63 6.23 -0.75
N GLU A 164 -20.83 6.61 -1.18
CA GLU A 164 -22.06 5.84 -0.98
C GLU A 164 -22.03 4.53 -1.79
N ALA A 165 -21.59 4.56 -3.04
CA ALA A 165 -21.43 3.34 -3.84
C ALA A 165 -20.42 2.37 -3.23
N ALA A 166 -19.40 2.90 -2.56
CA ALA A 166 -18.41 2.12 -1.80
C ALA A 166 -18.89 1.70 -0.40
N GLU A 167 -20.14 1.96 -0.01
CA GLU A 167 -20.72 1.68 1.30
C GLU A 167 -19.83 2.14 2.48
N GLY A 168 -19.13 3.28 2.30
CA GLY A 168 -18.21 3.84 3.30
C GLY A 168 -16.86 3.12 3.41
N HIS A 169 -16.51 2.23 2.49
CA HIS A 169 -15.23 1.51 2.49
C HIS A 169 -14.06 2.32 1.90
N VAL A 170 -14.28 3.53 1.39
CA VAL A 170 -13.18 4.42 0.96
C VAL A 170 -12.34 4.80 2.18
N ARG A 171 -11.02 4.57 2.11
CA ARG A 171 -10.05 4.91 3.17
C ARG A 171 -9.09 6.00 2.74
N LEU A 172 -8.77 6.05 1.45
CA LEU A 172 -7.81 6.98 0.86
C LEU A 172 -8.37 7.55 -0.45
N MET A 173 -8.09 8.82 -0.73
CA MET A 173 -8.41 9.47 -1.99
C MET A 173 -7.21 10.32 -2.44
N THR A 174 -6.74 10.12 -3.66
CA THR A 174 -5.76 10.99 -4.32
C THR A 174 -6.45 12.15 -5.03
N ILE A 175 -5.94 13.36 -4.82
CA ILE A 175 -6.46 14.58 -5.40
C ILE A 175 -5.34 15.54 -5.81
N ALA A 176 -5.53 16.27 -6.92
CA ALA A 176 -4.67 17.37 -7.34
C ALA A 176 -5.10 18.65 -6.62
N PRO A 177 -4.26 19.19 -5.70
CA PRO A 177 -4.65 20.29 -4.82
C PRO A 177 -4.82 21.65 -5.52
N GLU A 178 -4.29 21.85 -6.72
CA GLU A 178 -4.47 23.06 -7.54
C GLU A 178 -5.85 23.17 -8.20
N LEU A 179 -6.62 22.08 -8.21
CA LEU A 179 -7.94 22.12 -8.85
C LEU A 179 -8.91 22.95 -8.02
N PRO A 180 -9.73 23.81 -8.67
CA PRO A 180 -10.75 24.58 -7.96
C PRO A 180 -11.69 23.69 -7.15
N GLY A 181 -11.89 24.01 -5.87
CA GLY A 181 -12.70 23.21 -4.93
C GLY A 181 -11.95 22.06 -4.24
N ALA A 182 -10.66 21.85 -4.53
CA ALA A 182 -9.89 20.75 -3.92
C ALA A 182 -9.76 20.89 -2.40
N PRO A 183 -9.42 22.04 -1.79
CA PRO A 183 -9.38 22.16 -0.33
C PRO A 183 -10.72 21.88 0.34
N GLU A 184 -11.82 22.32 -0.24
CA GLU A 184 -13.18 22.08 0.25
C GLU A 184 -13.51 20.59 0.19
N LEU A 185 -13.15 19.90 -0.88
CA LEU A 185 -13.34 18.46 -1.02
C LEU A 185 -12.46 17.67 -0.04
N VAL A 186 -11.22 18.09 0.19
CA VAL A 186 -10.33 17.49 1.20
C VAL A 186 -10.96 17.58 2.60
N ALA A 187 -11.47 18.76 2.99
CA ALA A 187 -12.14 18.96 4.26
C ALA A 187 -13.43 18.10 4.38
N HIS A 188 -14.19 18.01 3.30
CA HIS A 188 -15.40 17.17 3.24
C HIS A 188 -15.06 15.67 3.38
N ALA A 189 -14.10 15.16 2.60
CA ALA A 189 -13.65 13.77 2.67
C ALA A 189 -13.16 13.41 4.08
N ARG A 190 -12.40 14.31 4.72
CA ARG A 190 -11.97 14.16 6.11
C ARG A 190 -13.15 14.05 7.08
N SER A 191 -14.22 14.83 6.90
CA SER A 191 -15.42 14.76 7.75
C SER A 191 -16.15 13.42 7.63
N ARG A 192 -15.98 12.71 6.50
CA ARG A 192 -16.49 11.37 6.24
C ARG A 192 -15.53 10.26 6.70
N GLY A 193 -14.41 10.62 7.34
CA GLY A 193 -13.39 9.66 7.79
C GLY A 193 -12.41 9.19 6.71
N VAL A 194 -12.45 9.78 5.52
CA VAL A 194 -11.56 9.43 4.41
C VAL A 194 -10.28 10.28 4.49
N ARG A 195 -9.14 9.61 4.38
CA ARG A 195 -7.82 10.25 4.27
C ARG A 195 -7.60 10.76 2.86
N THR A 196 -6.90 11.89 2.72
CA THR A 196 -6.58 12.43 1.39
C THR A 196 -5.09 12.51 1.17
N SER A 197 -4.70 12.16 -0.05
CA SER A 197 -3.34 12.19 -0.56
C SER A 197 -3.25 13.20 -1.69
N VAL A 198 -2.22 14.03 -1.70
CA VAL A 198 -1.96 14.94 -2.82
C VAL A 198 -1.10 14.25 -3.87
N GLY A 199 -1.52 14.28 -5.12
CA GLY A 199 -0.80 13.62 -6.22
C GLY A 199 -1.38 13.97 -7.58
N HIS A 200 -0.75 13.48 -8.66
CA HIS A 200 -1.15 13.79 -10.03
C HIS A 200 -1.37 15.29 -10.27
N SER A 201 -0.35 16.11 -9.98
CA SER A 201 -0.56 17.53 -9.69
C SER A 201 0.56 18.42 -10.21
N MET A 202 0.18 19.60 -10.70
CA MET A 202 1.04 20.74 -11.00
C MET A 202 1.03 21.80 -9.90
N ALA A 203 0.51 21.48 -8.70
CA ALA A 203 0.35 22.43 -7.62
C ALA A 203 1.62 23.20 -7.27
N THR A 204 1.45 24.45 -6.96
CA THR A 204 2.42 25.29 -6.25
C THR A 204 2.55 24.85 -4.80
N ALA A 205 3.58 25.33 -4.11
CA ALA A 205 3.73 25.11 -2.68
C ALA A 205 2.53 25.69 -1.89
N ALA A 206 2.01 26.84 -2.29
CA ALA A 206 0.87 27.48 -1.62
C ALA A 206 -0.42 26.66 -1.74
N GLU A 207 -0.73 26.11 -2.92
CA GLU A 207 -1.89 25.24 -3.16
C GLU A 207 -1.76 23.93 -2.39
N THR A 208 -0.57 23.32 -2.38
CA THR A 208 -0.30 22.11 -1.60
C THR A 208 -0.49 22.36 -0.11
N GLN A 209 0.03 23.46 0.41
CA GLN A 209 -0.16 23.88 1.81
C GLN A 209 -1.65 24.14 2.14
N ALA A 210 -2.43 24.65 1.20
CA ALA A 210 -3.87 24.83 1.40
C ALA A 210 -4.59 23.48 1.59
N ALA A 211 -4.26 22.47 0.77
CA ALA A 211 -4.80 21.12 0.93
C ALA A 211 -4.36 20.47 2.26
N ILE A 212 -3.09 20.66 2.70
CA ILE A 212 -2.62 20.16 4.00
C ILE A 212 -3.40 20.82 5.14
N ARG A 213 -3.61 22.13 5.11
CA ARG A 213 -4.46 22.81 6.12
C ARG A 213 -5.90 22.31 6.12
N ALA A 214 -6.44 21.94 4.96
CA ALA A 214 -7.77 21.33 4.85
C ALA A 214 -7.81 19.89 5.39
N GLY A 215 -6.68 19.20 5.49
CA GLY A 215 -6.58 17.87 6.09
C GLY A 215 -5.93 16.80 5.24
N ALA A 216 -5.29 17.14 4.13
CA ALA A 216 -4.46 16.19 3.39
C ALA A 216 -3.27 15.74 4.25
N ILE A 217 -2.97 14.43 4.25
CA ILE A 217 -1.97 13.84 5.15
C ILE A 217 -0.92 12.99 4.45
N ASN A 218 -1.03 12.82 3.13
CA ASN A 218 -0.15 11.96 2.35
C ASN A 218 0.19 12.59 1.00
N ALA A 219 1.29 12.16 0.38
CA ALA A 219 1.65 12.44 -1.00
C ALA A 219 1.76 11.12 -1.75
N THR A 220 0.98 10.97 -2.82
CA THR A 220 0.88 9.76 -3.65
C THR A 220 2.15 9.60 -4.48
N HIS A 221 2.73 8.38 -4.53
CA HIS A 221 3.89 7.95 -5.33
C HIS A 221 4.85 9.10 -5.68
N THR A 222 5.42 9.72 -4.63
CA THR A 222 6.27 10.93 -4.69
C THR A 222 7.24 10.92 -5.89
N PHE A 223 7.38 12.04 -6.58
CA PHE A 223 8.04 12.32 -7.85
C PHE A 223 7.21 11.97 -9.09
N ASN A 224 6.44 10.88 -9.08
CA ASN A 224 5.69 10.43 -10.26
C ASN A 224 4.44 11.30 -10.46
N ALA A 225 4.17 11.71 -11.70
CA ALA A 225 3.05 12.56 -12.07
C ALA A 225 2.91 13.84 -11.21
N MET A 226 4.03 14.42 -10.77
CA MET A 226 4.07 15.66 -9.98
C MET A 226 4.80 16.78 -10.74
N ARG A 227 4.53 18.06 -10.35
CA ARG A 227 5.32 19.21 -10.77
C ARG A 227 6.79 18.96 -10.40
N PRO A 228 7.76 19.18 -11.32
CA PRO A 228 9.18 19.07 -11.03
C PRO A 228 9.60 20.01 -9.91
N LEU A 229 10.58 19.57 -9.09
CA LEU A 229 11.16 20.37 -8.03
C LEU A 229 11.95 21.56 -8.63
N ASP A 230 11.60 22.76 -8.19
CA ASP A 230 12.32 23.99 -8.50
C ASP A 230 12.67 24.75 -7.22
N HIS A 231 13.83 25.38 -7.16
CA HIS A 231 14.34 26.03 -5.95
C HIS A 231 13.63 27.35 -5.60
N ARG A 232 12.87 27.95 -6.53
CA ARG A 232 12.08 29.18 -6.29
C ARG A 232 10.60 28.90 -6.11
N GLU A 233 10.09 27.86 -6.78
CA GLU A 233 8.72 27.36 -6.62
C GLU A 233 8.79 25.85 -6.40
N PRO A 234 8.98 25.40 -5.15
CA PRO A 234 9.24 24.00 -4.85
C PRO A 234 8.06 23.08 -5.14
N GLY A 235 6.88 23.63 -5.30
CA GLY A 235 5.68 22.91 -5.68
C GLY A 235 5.26 21.83 -4.69
N ILE A 236 4.46 20.90 -5.19
CA ILE A 236 4.00 19.75 -4.43
C ILE A 236 5.17 18.90 -3.90
N LEU A 237 6.24 18.70 -4.70
CA LEU A 237 7.39 17.90 -4.29
C LEU A 237 8.15 18.51 -3.13
N GLY A 238 8.51 19.80 -3.23
CA GLY A 238 9.23 20.47 -2.15
C GLY A 238 8.40 20.49 -0.86
N THR A 239 7.10 20.76 -0.98
CA THR A 239 6.19 20.72 0.17
C THR A 239 6.08 19.32 0.76
N ALA A 240 5.92 18.28 -0.07
CA ALA A 240 5.83 16.89 0.42
C ALA A 240 7.11 16.44 1.14
N LEU A 241 8.29 16.81 0.61
CA LEU A 241 9.57 16.43 1.19
C LEU A 241 9.89 17.17 2.49
N THR A 242 9.40 18.40 2.67
CA THR A 242 9.75 19.26 3.84
C THR A 242 8.66 19.33 4.91
N CYS A 243 7.45 18.84 4.64
CA CYS A 243 6.35 18.86 5.61
C CYS A 243 6.41 17.63 6.53
N ASP A 244 6.73 17.82 7.81
CA ASP A 244 6.87 16.75 8.81
C ASP A 244 5.53 16.04 9.13
N SER A 245 4.39 16.70 8.93
CA SER A 245 3.09 16.09 9.18
C SER A 245 2.58 15.24 8.02
N LEU A 246 3.16 15.37 6.81
CA LEU A 246 2.72 14.68 5.61
C LEU A 246 3.48 13.36 5.43
N TYR A 247 2.76 12.26 5.26
CA TYR A 247 3.35 11.02 4.76
C TYR A 247 3.71 11.17 3.28
N ALA A 248 4.58 10.31 2.79
CA ALA A 248 4.94 10.29 1.37
C ALA A 248 5.15 8.85 0.90
N GLU A 249 4.43 8.48 -0.14
CA GLU A 249 4.56 7.18 -0.79
C GLU A 249 5.75 7.14 -1.77
N MET A 250 6.32 5.95 -1.96
CA MET A 250 7.42 5.70 -2.89
C MET A 250 7.25 4.36 -3.58
N ILE A 251 7.33 4.35 -4.91
CA ILE A 251 7.50 3.15 -5.73
C ILE A 251 9.00 2.87 -5.81
N CYS A 252 9.47 1.87 -5.05
CA CYS A 252 10.89 1.60 -4.87
C CYS A 252 11.38 0.45 -5.79
N ASP A 253 11.20 0.60 -7.10
CA ASP A 253 11.57 -0.40 -8.11
C ASP A 253 12.88 -0.09 -8.87
N GLY A 254 13.44 1.12 -8.71
CA GLY A 254 14.58 1.61 -9.48
C GLY A 254 14.25 2.01 -10.91
N ILE A 255 12.97 1.97 -11.30
CA ILE A 255 12.43 2.32 -12.62
C ILE A 255 11.65 3.63 -12.55
N HIS A 256 10.65 3.69 -11.67
CA HIS A 256 9.85 4.89 -11.40
C HIS A 256 10.67 5.97 -10.71
N THR A 257 11.60 5.56 -9.86
CA THR A 257 12.45 6.45 -9.08
C THR A 257 13.86 5.88 -9.00
N ALA A 258 14.86 6.67 -9.45
CA ALA A 258 16.26 6.29 -9.38
C ALA A 258 16.72 6.12 -7.91
N PRO A 259 17.65 5.20 -7.62
CA PRO A 259 18.13 4.94 -6.26
C PRO A 259 18.59 6.19 -5.49
N GLU A 260 19.21 7.16 -6.17
CA GLU A 260 19.64 8.43 -5.58
C GLU A 260 18.45 9.27 -5.10
N MET A 261 17.33 9.24 -5.84
CA MET A 261 16.11 9.96 -5.49
C MET A 261 15.36 9.27 -4.36
N VAL A 262 15.37 7.93 -4.31
CA VAL A 262 14.89 7.17 -3.13
C VAL A 262 15.69 7.56 -1.89
N LYS A 263 17.02 7.69 -2.01
CA LYS A 263 17.90 8.14 -0.92
C LYS A 263 17.61 9.57 -0.47
N LEU A 264 17.34 10.48 -1.40
CA LEU A 264 16.93 11.86 -1.10
C LEU A 264 15.59 11.88 -0.34
N TRP A 265 14.59 11.18 -0.86
CA TRP A 265 13.26 11.06 -0.24
C TRP A 265 13.34 10.47 1.17
N TRP A 266 14.13 9.41 1.35
CA TRP A 266 14.35 8.79 2.66
C TRP A 266 14.95 9.76 3.67
N ARG A 267 15.97 10.51 3.27
CA ARG A 267 16.60 11.52 4.13
C ARG A 267 15.66 12.67 4.50
N ALA A 268 14.74 13.01 3.61
CA ALA A 268 13.76 14.06 3.85
C ALA A 268 12.61 13.59 4.75
N LYS A 269 12.09 12.39 4.51
CA LYS A 269 10.88 11.89 5.21
C LYS A 269 11.18 11.10 6.48
N GLY A 270 12.32 10.45 6.53
CA GLY A 270 12.71 9.61 7.66
C GLY A 270 11.78 8.43 7.92
N PRO A 271 12.01 7.65 8.98
CA PRO A 271 11.28 6.42 9.26
C PRO A 271 9.82 6.64 9.67
N GLU A 272 9.44 7.83 10.08
CA GLU A 272 8.10 8.09 10.64
C GLU A 272 7.04 8.47 9.59
N ARG A 273 7.47 8.95 8.41
CA ARG A 273 6.56 9.49 7.39
C ARG A 273 6.75 8.89 5.99
N ALA A 274 7.75 8.07 5.80
CA ALA A 274 7.98 7.34 4.57
C ALA A 274 7.05 6.12 4.47
N ILE A 275 6.48 5.85 3.28
CA ILE A 275 5.64 4.68 2.99
C ILE A 275 6.11 4.07 1.68
N LEU A 276 6.33 2.75 1.63
CA LEU A 276 6.55 2.03 0.39
C LEU A 276 5.22 1.49 -0.13
N VAL A 277 4.97 1.68 -1.41
CA VAL A 277 3.80 1.16 -2.14
C VAL A 277 4.25 0.44 -3.39
N THR A 278 3.38 -0.38 -3.94
CA THR A 278 3.69 -1.03 -5.22
C THR A 278 3.23 -0.20 -6.42
N ASP A 279 2.06 0.40 -6.35
CA ASP A 279 1.36 0.92 -7.54
C ASP A 279 1.30 -0.17 -8.63
N ALA A 280 1.16 -1.43 -8.21
CA ALA A 280 1.20 -2.56 -9.11
C ALA A 280 -0.10 -2.67 -9.91
N MET A 281 0.05 -3.09 -11.17
CA MET A 281 -1.07 -3.30 -12.07
C MET A 281 -1.22 -4.79 -12.42
N SER A 282 -2.20 -5.15 -13.24
CA SER A 282 -2.56 -6.54 -13.56
C SER A 282 -1.40 -7.42 -14.01
N ALA A 283 -0.33 -6.85 -14.57
CA ALA A 283 0.86 -7.60 -14.99
C ALA A 283 1.78 -8.05 -13.84
N ALA A 284 1.58 -7.57 -12.61
CA ALA A 284 2.42 -8.01 -11.49
C ALA A 284 2.32 -9.53 -11.30
N GLY A 285 3.47 -10.21 -11.32
CA GLY A 285 3.56 -11.67 -11.27
C GLY A 285 3.30 -12.39 -12.60
N MET A 286 3.13 -11.67 -13.69
CA MET A 286 2.93 -12.19 -15.04
C MET A 286 4.20 -12.04 -15.90
N PRO A 287 4.36 -12.79 -16.99
CA PRO A 287 5.44 -12.59 -17.97
C PRO A 287 5.28 -11.25 -18.72
N ASP A 288 6.30 -10.86 -19.46
CA ASP A 288 6.21 -9.75 -20.41
C ASP A 288 5.06 -9.97 -21.41
N GLY A 289 4.33 -8.90 -21.75
CA GLY A 289 3.13 -9.01 -22.61
C GLY A 289 2.22 -7.78 -22.54
N GLU A 290 1.04 -7.90 -23.10
CA GLU A 290 -0.01 -6.87 -23.03
C GLU A 290 -1.03 -7.21 -21.94
N TYR A 291 -1.33 -6.21 -21.11
CA TYR A 291 -2.25 -6.32 -19.97
C TYR A 291 -3.17 -5.11 -19.91
N MET A 292 -4.18 -5.17 -19.05
CA MET A 292 -5.11 -4.07 -18.85
C MET A 292 -4.83 -3.33 -17.54
N LEU A 293 -5.02 -2.00 -17.55
CA LEU A 293 -5.14 -1.19 -16.36
C LEU A 293 -6.45 -0.41 -16.48
N GLY A 294 -7.43 -0.74 -15.63
CA GLY A 294 -8.77 -0.22 -15.82
C GLY A 294 -9.31 -0.56 -17.22
N GLY A 295 -9.54 0.47 -18.03
CA GLY A 295 -10.11 0.32 -19.38
C GLY A 295 -9.13 0.41 -20.55
N PHE A 296 -7.79 0.46 -20.32
CA PHE A 296 -6.80 0.67 -21.39
C PHE A 296 -5.65 -0.34 -21.35
N ALA A 297 -5.06 -0.62 -22.53
CA ALA A 297 -3.98 -1.57 -22.68
C ALA A 297 -2.62 -0.98 -22.25
N VAL A 298 -1.82 -1.81 -21.60
CA VAL A 298 -0.47 -1.52 -21.10
C VAL A 298 0.47 -2.60 -21.62
N GLN A 299 1.57 -2.18 -22.25
CA GLN A 299 2.63 -3.07 -22.70
C GLN A 299 3.68 -3.23 -21.61
N VAL A 300 3.97 -4.47 -21.22
CA VAL A 300 5.01 -4.78 -20.23
C VAL A 300 6.19 -5.47 -20.89
N ALA A 301 7.37 -4.92 -20.67
CA ALA A 301 8.64 -5.47 -21.13
C ALA A 301 9.78 -5.12 -20.17
N GLY A 302 10.56 -6.15 -19.75
CA GLY A 302 11.71 -5.95 -18.86
C GLY A 302 11.36 -5.28 -17.53
N GLY A 303 10.19 -5.57 -16.98
CA GLY A 303 9.70 -5.00 -15.72
C GLY A 303 9.13 -3.57 -15.83
N ARG A 304 9.02 -3.02 -17.04
CA ARG A 304 8.43 -1.69 -17.31
C ARG A 304 7.03 -1.86 -17.89
N ALA A 305 6.04 -1.30 -17.23
CA ALA A 305 4.68 -1.19 -17.73
C ALA A 305 4.49 0.17 -18.41
N MET A 306 4.14 0.20 -19.68
CA MET A 306 4.10 1.42 -20.52
C MET A 306 2.78 1.53 -21.26
N ALA A 307 2.18 2.71 -21.26
CA ALA A 307 1.06 3.07 -22.13
C ALA A 307 1.28 4.46 -22.72
N GLY A 308 1.14 4.60 -24.04
CA GLY A 308 1.36 5.89 -24.73
C GLY A 308 2.74 6.53 -24.49
N GLY A 309 3.78 5.74 -24.24
CA GLY A 309 5.13 6.23 -23.95
C GLY A 309 5.40 6.70 -22.51
N VAL A 310 4.43 6.48 -21.62
CA VAL A 310 4.50 6.84 -20.18
C VAL A 310 4.44 5.57 -19.34
N LEU A 311 5.09 5.55 -18.16
CA LEU A 311 4.91 4.47 -17.18
C LEU A 311 3.46 4.41 -16.71
N ALA A 312 2.93 3.21 -16.55
CA ALA A 312 1.52 2.92 -16.28
C ALA A 312 1.39 1.88 -15.16
N GLY A 313 1.52 2.32 -13.91
CA GLY A 313 1.68 1.43 -12.78
C GLY A 313 2.96 0.62 -12.84
N SER A 314 3.14 -0.31 -11.92
CA SER A 314 4.34 -1.14 -11.79
C SER A 314 4.04 -2.64 -11.86
N VAL A 315 5.11 -3.44 -11.81
CA VAL A 315 5.06 -4.90 -11.56
C VAL A 315 5.79 -5.24 -10.26
N LEU A 316 5.95 -4.27 -9.37
CA LEU A 316 6.63 -4.37 -8.09
C LEU A 316 5.79 -5.18 -7.09
N THR A 317 6.48 -5.87 -6.17
CA THR A 317 5.89 -6.47 -4.97
C THR A 317 6.52 -5.86 -3.73
N LEU A 318 5.81 -5.86 -2.57
CA LEU A 318 6.31 -5.19 -1.36
C LEU A 318 7.58 -5.84 -0.79
N ASP A 319 7.76 -7.15 -0.92
CA ASP A 319 9.02 -7.83 -0.54
C ASP A 319 10.21 -7.37 -1.40
N ARG A 320 10.01 -7.14 -2.70
CA ARG A 320 11.01 -6.53 -3.57
C ARG A 320 11.25 -5.07 -3.22
N ALA A 321 10.20 -4.32 -2.92
CA ALA A 321 10.30 -2.93 -2.47
C ALA A 321 11.14 -2.82 -1.19
N LEU A 322 10.92 -3.71 -0.21
CA LEU A 322 11.72 -3.80 1.01
C LEU A 322 13.21 -4.00 0.72
N LYS A 323 13.51 -5.02 -0.06
CA LYS A 323 14.90 -5.34 -0.45
C LYS A 323 15.57 -4.19 -1.18
N ASN A 324 14.92 -3.65 -2.21
CA ASN A 324 15.43 -2.52 -2.98
C ASN A 324 15.67 -1.29 -2.10
N PHE A 325 14.72 -0.98 -1.20
CA PHE A 325 14.85 0.15 -0.30
C PHE A 325 16.08 0.01 0.62
N MET A 326 16.26 -1.15 1.23
CA MET A 326 17.44 -1.41 2.07
C MET A 326 18.74 -1.32 1.27
N GLU A 327 18.77 -1.88 0.06
CA GLU A 327 19.93 -1.82 -0.84
C GLU A 327 20.25 -0.37 -1.27
N PHE A 328 19.25 0.40 -1.68
CA PHE A 328 19.43 1.76 -2.17
C PHE A 328 19.81 2.74 -1.05
N THR A 329 19.29 2.56 0.17
CA THR A 329 19.42 3.55 1.25
C THR A 329 20.43 3.16 2.33
N GLY A 330 20.66 1.87 2.53
CA GLY A 330 21.41 1.33 3.68
C GLY A 330 20.61 1.43 4.99
N ALA A 331 19.30 1.61 4.93
CA ALA A 331 18.46 1.68 6.12
C ALA A 331 18.42 0.33 6.86
N PRO A 332 18.41 0.31 8.21
CA PRO A 332 18.25 -0.91 8.98
C PRO A 332 16.85 -1.53 8.78
N LEU A 333 16.77 -2.86 8.94
CA LEU A 333 15.58 -3.65 8.66
C LEU A 333 14.34 -3.12 9.39
N GLU A 334 14.46 -2.78 10.67
CA GLU A 334 13.32 -2.34 11.49
C GLU A 334 12.73 -1.00 10.97
N GLN A 335 13.59 -0.11 10.50
CA GLN A 335 13.13 1.13 9.89
C GLN A 335 12.44 0.86 8.54
N ALA A 336 13.01 -0.05 7.73
CA ALA A 336 12.41 -0.43 6.45
C ALA A 336 11.05 -1.13 6.62
N LEU A 337 10.93 -2.04 7.59
CA LEU A 337 9.67 -2.71 7.93
C LEU A 337 8.58 -1.72 8.36
N ARG A 338 8.95 -0.65 9.05
CA ARG A 338 8.01 0.39 9.46
C ARG A 338 7.28 1.05 8.29
N LEU A 339 7.99 1.22 7.15
CA LEU A 339 7.44 1.82 5.93
C LEU A 339 6.36 0.96 5.27
N LEU A 340 6.34 -0.33 5.57
CA LEU A 340 5.45 -1.33 4.98
C LEU A 340 4.34 -1.77 5.93
N THR A 341 4.36 -1.30 7.18
CA THR A 341 3.49 -1.83 8.24
C THR A 341 2.87 -0.73 9.08
N VAL A 342 3.62 -0.14 9.99
CA VAL A 342 3.13 0.88 10.95
C VAL A 342 2.71 2.17 10.25
N ASN A 343 3.54 2.66 9.31
CA ASN A 343 3.28 3.94 8.66
C ASN A 343 2.02 3.92 7.79
N PRO A 344 1.82 2.93 6.87
CA PRO A 344 0.58 2.85 6.10
C PRO A 344 -0.65 2.63 7.00
N ALA A 345 -0.54 1.86 8.09
CA ALA A 345 -1.62 1.69 9.07
C ALA A 345 -1.98 3.00 9.77
N SER A 346 -0.98 3.78 10.17
CA SER A 346 -1.18 5.08 10.83
C SER A 346 -1.74 6.13 9.85
N MET A 347 -1.22 6.18 8.64
CA MET A 347 -1.66 7.09 7.59
C MET A 347 -3.15 6.87 7.25
N THR A 348 -3.56 5.61 7.12
CA THR A 348 -4.96 5.25 6.79
C THR A 348 -5.90 5.28 7.99
N GLY A 349 -5.38 5.41 9.22
CA GLY A 349 -6.17 5.36 10.45
C GLY A 349 -6.63 3.95 10.83
N LEU A 350 -5.92 2.91 10.37
CA LEU A 350 -6.23 1.49 10.61
C LEU A 350 -5.27 0.80 11.58
N SER A 351 -4.54 1.57 12.40
CA SER A 351 -3.54 1.05 13.36
C SER A 351 -4.13 0.13 14.44
N ASP A 352 -5.42 0.20 14.68
CA ASP A 352 -6.16 -0.71 15.56
C ASP A 352 -6.36 -2.11 14.93
N GLN A 353 -6.25 -2.23 13.61
CA GLN A 353 -6.47 -3.47 12.86
C GLN A 353 -5.17 -4.09 12.34
N VAL A 354 -4.26 -3.29 11.81
CA VAL A 354 -3.06 -3.74 11.09
C VAL A 354 -1.80 -2.98 11.55
N GLY A 355 -0.62 -3.41 11.09
CA GLY A 355 0.66 -2.72 11.30
C GLY A 355 1.39 -3.10 12.59
N SER A 356 0.84 -3.99 13.43
CA SER A 356 1.57 -4.50 14.60
C SER A 356 1.20 -5.95 14.95
N VAL A 357 2.09 -6.63 15.67
CA VAL A 357 1.89 -7.98 16.21
C VAL A 357 1.50 -7.86 17.68
N ALA A 358 0.26 -8.22 18.02
CA ALA A 358 -0.25 -8.15 19.40
C ALA A 358 -1.26 -9.27 19.67
N VAL A 359 -1.36 -9.69 20.91
CA VAL A 359 -2.34 -10.69 21.36
C VAL A 359 -3.76 -10.26 21.00
N GLY A 360 -4.57 -11.19 20.49
CA GLY A 360 -5.94 -10.99 20.03
C GLY A 360 -6.07 -10.49 18.58
N ARG A 361 -5.00 -10.01 17.95
CA ARG A 361 -5.02 -9.61 16.54
C ARG A 361 -5.04 -10.81 15.61
N VAL A 362 -5.54 -10.59 14.39
CA VAL A 362 -5.44 -11.57 13.30
C VAL A 362 -3.96 -11.89 13.06
N ALA A 363 -3.64 -13.17 12.96
CA ALA A 363 -2.28 -13.64 12.75
C ALA A 363 -1.89 -13.44 11.28
N SER A 364 -1.34 -12.26 10.96
CA SER A 364 -0.74 -11.94 9.67
C SER A 364 0.67 -11.41 9.92
N LEU A 365 1.68 -12.26 9.64
CA LEU A 365 3.08 -11.99 9.90
C LEU A 365 3.92 -12.39 8.68
N VAL A 366 5.06 -11.75 8.53
CA VAL A 366 6.15 -12.13 7.62
C VAL A 366 7.37 -12.54 8.40
N ALA A 367 8.16 -13.45 7.85
CA ALA A 367 9.53 -13.74 8.27
C ALA A 367 10.47 -13.21 7.19
N VAL A 368 11.40 -12.33 7.54
CA VAL A 368 12.39 -11.75 6.65
C VAL A 368 13.80 -11.96 7.19
N ASP A 369 14.76 -12.19 6.31
CA ASP A 369 16.17 -12.30 6.72
C ASP A 369 16.80 -10.91 6.94
N ALA A 370 18.04 -10.87 7.40
CA ALA A 370 18.75 -9.63 7.68
C ALA A 370 18.97 -8.72 6.43
N ALA A 371 18.88 -9.30 5.22
CA ALA A 371 18.99 -8.56 3.95
C ALA A 371 17.62 -8.09 3.42
N GLY A 372 16.53 -8.30 4.17
CA GLY A 372 15.17 -7.94 3.78
C GLY A 372 14.51 -8.91 2.80
N LYS A 373 15.07 -10.12 2.62
CA LYS A 373 14.45 -11.15 1.78
C LYS A 373 13.33 -11.85 2.54
N LEU A 374 12.17 -11.98 1.93
CA LEU A 374 11.06 -12.76 2.46
C LEU A 374 11.43 -14.25 2.53
N VAL A 375 11.30 -14.83 3.71
CA VAL A 375 11.56 -16.26 3.99
C VAL A 375 10.24 -17.03 4.01
N GLY A 376 9.19 -16.42 4.54
CA GLY A 376 7.85 -17.01 4.61
C GLY A 376 6.86 -16.03 5.20
N SER A 377 5.59 -16.40 5.15
CA SER A 377 4.51 -15.61 5.75
C SER A 377 3.43 -16.49 6.38
N VAL A 378 2.72 -15.90 7.31
CA VAL A 378 1.43 -16.40 7.82
C VAL A 378 0.43 -15.29 7.55
N VAL A 379 -0.62 -15.58 6.81
CA VAL A 379 -1.64 -14.59 6.43
C VAL A 379 -3.01 -15.10 6.85
N ASN A 380 -3.74 -14.29 7.61
CA ASN A 380 -5.03 -14.67 8.20
C ASN A 380 -4.98 -16.05 8.87
N GLY A 381 -3.93 -16.30 9.65
CA GLY A 381 -3.73 -17.52 10.45
C GLY A 381 -3.21 -18.74 9.70
N LEU A 382 -2.99 -18.67 8.38
CA LEU A 382 -2.48 -19.79 7.58
C LEU A 382 -1.09 -19.49 7.02
N ALA A 383 -0.19 -20.48 7.11
CA ALA A 383 1.13 -20.40 6.50
C ALA A 383 1.03 -20.34 4.97
N VAL A 384 1.79 -19.44 4.38
CA VAL A 384 1.86 -19.23 2.92
C VAL A 384 3.31 -19.41 2.47
N THR A 385 3.51 -20.25 1.46
CA THR A 385 4.83 -20.42 0.86
C THR A 385 5.21 -19.15 0.11
N ALA A 386 6.38 -18.59 0.42
CA ALA A 386 6.91 -17.45 -0.31
C ALA A 386 7.09 -17.81 -1.79
N SER A 387 6.71 -16.90 -2.68
CA SER A 387 7.00 -17.04 -4.12
C SER A 387 8.51 -17.00 -4.34
N ARG A 388 9.00 -17.89 -5.22
CA ARG A 388 10.44 -17.99 -5.55
C ARG A 388 10.86 -16.97 -6.60
#